data_ec2e70360c32be3a14ee17bc2b9a9223
#
_entry.id   ec2e70360c32be3a14ee17bc2b9a9223
#
_cell.length_a   1.000
_cell.length_b   1.000
_cell.length_c   1.000
_cell.angle_alpha   90.00
_cell.angle_beta   90.00
_cell.angle_gamma   90.00
#
_symmetry.space_group_name_H-M   'P 1'
#
loop_
_entity.id
_entity.type
_entity.pdbx_description
1 polymer ?
#
loop_
_entity_poly.entity_id
_entity_poly.type
_entity_poly.pdbx_seq_one_letter_code
_entity_poly.pdbx_strand_id
1 'polypeptide(L)'
;MTAQLSSMPRVLLVHGIWNAKSWLTPLARRLRHEGFEVETFGYPSILGGPEPAIAALIARLQGGPPVHLVGHSLGGLIGLEALRRAPGLPVQRMVCLGSPLCGSGAARDLGRRAWTAPVLGRSGGLLQAGCPPWEGTVPVGMVAGNVARGIGRLITRFGGESDGTVALEETRLPGLAAHCVVPASHTGLVFSAHAARQAAHFLREGRFDSGP
;
A
#
# COMPACT_ATOMS: atom_id res chain seq x y z
N MET A 1 -21.27 -27.33 -22.96
CA MET A 1 -20.06 -26.83 -22.23
C MET A 1 -19.91 -25.34 -22.54
N THR A 2 -20.52 -24.50 -21.73
CA THR A 2 -20.37 -23.04 -21.84
C THR A 2 -19.00 -22.67 -21.29
N ALA A 3 -18.09 -22.21 -22.17
CA ALA A 3 -16.82 -21.61 -21.78
C ALA A 3 -17.16 -20.41 -20.91
N GLN A 4 -16.88 -20.52 -19.62
CA GLN A 4 -16.96 -19.41 -18.67
C GLN A 4 -15.87 -18.42 -19.13
N LEU A 5 -16.29 -17.33 -19.76
CA LEU A 5 -15.39 -16.19 -20.05
C LEU A 5 -14.76 -15.77 -18.71
N SER A 6 -13.52 -16.18 -18.49
CA SER A 6 -12.78 -15.80 -17.30
C SER A 6 -12.65 -14.28 -17.31
N SER A 7 -13.46 -13.61 -16.50
CA SER A 7 -13.34 -12.17 -16.32
C SER A 7 -11.95 -11.86 -15.77
N MET A 8 -11.28 -10.82 -16.32
CA MET A 8 -9.99 -10.40 -15.81
C MET A 8 -10.07 -10.10 -14.30
N PRO A 9 -9.10 -10.56 -13.50
CA PRO A 9 -9.09 -10.29 -12.07
C PRO A 9 -9.03 -8.78 -11.82
N ARG A 10 -9.83 -8.30 -10.87
CA ARG A 10 -9.98 -6.88 -10.56
C ARG A 10 -9.00 -6.45 -9.49
N VAL A 11 -8.44 -5.25 -9.65
CA VAL A 11 -7.56 -4.60 -8.67
C VAL A 11 -8.08 -3.21 -8.35
N LEU A 12 -8.20 -2.89 -7.07
CA LEU A 12 -8.47 -1.55 -6.57
C LEU A 12 -7.18 -0.97 -5.96
N LEU A 13 -6.70 0.13 -6.53
CA LEU A 13 -5.51 0.84 -6.04
C LEU A 13 -5.90 1.89 -5.00
N VAL A 14 -5.16 1.99 -3.91
CA VAL A 14 -5.33 2.99 -2.84
C VAL A 14 -4.06 3.81 -2.72
N HIS A 15 -4.17 5.14 -2.92
CA HIS A 15 -3.00 6.04 -2.94
C HIS A 15 -2.51 6.42 -1.54
N GLY A 16 -1.30 6.98 -1.48
CA GLY A 16 -0.67 7.48 -0.26
C GLY A 16 -1.08 8.90 0.12
N ILE A 17 -0.44 9.42 1.18
CA ILE A 17 -0.60 10.82 1.61
C ILE A 17 -0.07 11.78 0.52
N TRP A 18 -0.64 12.97 0.42
CA TRP A 18 -0.39 14.04 -0.57
C TRP A 18 -0.65 13.65 -2.03
N ASN A 19 -1.08 12.43 -2.29
CA ASN A 19 -1.32 11.96 -3.63
C ASN A 19 -2.81 12.05 -4.00
N ALA A 20 -3.07 12.23 -5.28
CA ALA A 20 -4.37 12.03 -5.88
C ALA A 20 -4.41 10.65 -6.55
N LYS A 21 -5.61 10.16 -6.87
CA LYS A 21 -5.78 8.89 -7.58
C LYS A 21 -4.99 8.82 -8.90
N SER A 22 -4.79 9.95 -9.58
CA SER A 22 -4.01 10.04 -10.83
C SER A 22 -2.52 9.71 -10.65
N TRP A 23 -1.99 9.85 -9.42
CA TRP A 23 -0.60 9.50 -9.12
C TRP A 23 -0.28 8.02 -9.37
N LEU A 24 -1.25 7.13 -9.17
CA LEU A 24 -1.07 5.70 -9.38
C LEU A 24 -1.24 5.26 -10.85
N THR A 25 -1.43 6.20 -11.79
CA THR A 25 -1.61 5.88 -13.21
C THR A 25 -0.47 5.01 -13.80
N PRO A 26 0.82 5.24 -13.50
CA PRO A 26 1.90 4.38 -14.02
C PRO A 26 1.78 2.93 -13.53
N LEU A 27 1.50 2.73 -12.24
CA LEU A 27 1.25 1.41 -11.66
C LEU A 27 0.00 0.76 -12.27
N ALA A 28 -1.08 1.51 -12.40
CA ALA A 28 -2.33 1.03 -13.00
C ALA A 28 -2.12 0.54 -14.45
N ARG A 29 -1.36 1.28 -15.25
CA ARG A 29 -1.01 0.86 -16.63
C ARG A 29 -0.24 -0.45 -16.64
N ARG A 30 0.75 -0.59 -15.76
CA ARG A 30 1.55 -1.82 -15.67
C ARG A 30 0.72 -3.03 -15.24
N LEU A 31 -0.13 -2.89 -14.23
CA LEU A 31 -1.02 -3.96 -13.79
C LEU A 31 -2.05 -4.33 -14.88
N ARG A 32 -2.51 -3.36 -15.70
CA ARG A 32 -3.35 -3.68 -16.87
C ARG A 32 -2.58 -4.49 -17.91
N HIS A 33 -1.32 -4.17 -18.17
CA HIS A 33 -0.44 -4.99 -19.03
C HIS A 33 -0.22 -6.40 -18.47
N GLU A 34 -0.26 -6.53 -17.14
CA GLU A 34 -0.25 -7.83 -16.47
C GLU A 34 -1.63 -8.55 -16.50
N GLY A 35 -2.64 -8.03 -17.18
CA GLY A 35 -3.94 -8.68 -17.38
C GLY A 35 -4.93 -8.47 -16.24
N PHE A 36 -4.81 -7.39 -15.47
CA PHE A 36 -5.79 -7.00 -14.46
C PHE A 36 -6.73 -5.90 -14.95
N GLU A 37 -7.99 -5.94 -14.53
CA GLU A 37 -8.87 -4.79 -14.57
C GLU A 37 -8.56 -3.89 -13.37
N VAL A 38 -8.14 -2.62 -13.62
CA VAL A 38 -7.61 -1.77 -12.55
C VAL A 38 -8.43 -0.51 -12.39
N GLU A 39 -8.93 -0.30 -11.18
CA GLU A 39 -9.56 0.93 -10.71
C GLU A 39 -8.69 1.61 -9.65
N THR A 40 -8.90 2.90 -9.42
CA THR A 40 -8.21 3.66 -8.37
C THR A 40 -9.21 4.30 -7.43
N PHE A 41 -9.09 4.00 -6.15
CA PHE A 41 -9.86 4.62 -5.07
C PHE A 41 -9.21 5.95 -4.67
N GLY A 42 -9.99 7.03 -4.72
CA GLY A 42 -9.56 8.37 -4.33
C GLY A 42 -10.20 8.79 -3.02
N TYR A 43 -9.42 9.46 -2.16
CA TYR A 43 -9.88 10.01 -0.88
C TYR A 43 -9.05 11.25 -0.51
N PRO A 44 -9.58 12.19 0.31
CA PRO A 44 -8.85 13.38 0.75
C PRO A 44 -7.84 13.00 1.86
N SER A 45 -6.62 12.62 1.46
CA SER A 45 -5.60 12.03 2.35
C SER A 45 -5.03 12.97 3.42
N ILE A 46 -5.16 14.29 3.24
CA ILE A 46 -4.65 15.30 4.18
C ILE A 46 -5.79 15.82 5.07
N LEU A 47 -6.86 16.34 4.47
CA LEU A 47 -7.94 17.02 5.19
C LEU A 47 -8.97 16.06 5.77
N GLY A 48 -9.24 14.94 5.08
CA GLY A 48 -10.23 13.94 5.50
C GLY A 48 -9.73 13.04 6.64
N GLY A 49 -8.43 12.72 6.64
CA GLY A 49 -7.85 11.75 7.55
C GLY A 49 -8.17 10.29 7.21
N PRO A 50 -7.65 9.32 7.99
CA PRO A 50 -7.79 7.90 7.69
C PRO A 50 -9.19 7.36 7.97
N GLU A 51 -9.89 7.84 9.01
CA GLU A 51 -11.18 7.29 9.43
C GLU A 51 -12.27 7.36 8.33
N PRO A 52 -12.54 8.54 7.72
CA PRO A 52 -13.49 8.60 6.60
C PRO A 52 -13.01 7.80 5.38
N ALA A 53 -11.69 7.73 5.13
CA ALA A 53 -11.14 6.96 4.02
C ALA A 53 -11.35 5.46 4.20
N ILE A 54 -11.13 4.94 5.41
CA ILE A 54 -11.37 3.54 5.76
C ILE A 54 -12.85 3.21 5.62
N ALA A 55 -13.75 4.04 6.18
CA ALA A 55 -15.20 3.84 6.07
C ALA A 55 -15.67 3.86 4.61
N ALA A 56 -15.19 4.80 3.81
CA ALA A 56 -15.51 4.90 2.39
C ALA A 56 -14.96 3.70 1.57
N LEU A 57 -13.77 3.21 1.91
CA LEU A 57 -13.19 2.01 1.26
C LEU A 57 -14.02 0.76 1.59
N ILE A 58 -14.43 0.58 2.85
CA ILE A 58 -15.31 -0.50 3.27
C ILE A 58 -16.63 -0.44 2.47
N ALA A 59 -17.28 0.71 2.46
CA ALA A 59 -18.54 0.91 1.72
C ALA A 59 -18.37 0.64 0.20
N ARG A 60 -17.22 1.02 -0.39
CA ARG A 60 -16.92 0.75 -1.81
C ARG A 60 -16.77 -0.73 -2.13
N LEU A 61 -16.25 -1.50 -1.18
CA LEU A 61 -15.98 -2.94 -1.36
C LEU A 61 -17.17 -3.81 -0.97
N GLN A 62 -17.96 -3.38 0.01
CA GLN A 62 -19.05 -4.15 0.57
C GLN A 62 -20.11 -4.50 -0.49
N GLY A 63 -20.46 -5.79 -0.58
CA GLY A 63 -21.42 -6.29 -1.56
C GLY A 63 -20.96 -6.25 -3.02
N GLY A 64 -19.70 -5.83 -3.28
CA GLY A 64 -19.11 -5.84 -4.60
C GLY A 64 -18.58 -7.21 -5.03
N PRO A 65 -18.16 -7.34 -6.30
CA PRO A 65 -17.51 -8.57 -6.78
C PRO A 65 -16.12 -8.75 -6.16
N PRO A 66 -15.56 -9.98 -6.20
CA PRO A 66 -14.21 -10.26 -5.74
C PRO A 66 -13.17 -9.30 -6.36
N VAL A 67 -12.25 -8.81 -5.55
CA VAL A 67 -11.24 -7.82 -5.94
C VAL A 67 -9.95 -8.04 -5.17
N HIS A 68 -8.82 -7.66 -5.76
CA HIS A 68 -7.55 -7.51 -5.07
C HIS A 68 -7.34 -6.05 -4.65
N LEU A 69 -6.61 -5.83 -3.56
CA LEU A 69 -6.20 -4.49 -3.14
C LEU A 69 -4.70 -4.28 -3.39
N VAL A 70 -4.34 -3.08 -3.83
CA VAL A 70 -2.94 -2.63 -3.83
C VAL A 70 -2.88 -1.24 -3.20
N GLY A 71 -2.22 -1.13 -2.07
CA GLY A 71 -2.06 0.13 -1.32
C GLY A 71 -0.64 0.65 -1.38
N HIS A 72 -0.44 1.90 -1.81
CA HIS A 72 0.86 2.56 -1.75
C HIS A 72 0.97 3.43 -0.50
N SER A 73 2.05 3.29 0.27
CA SER A 73 2.33 4.12 1.45
C SER A 73 1.15 4.08 2.45
N LEU A 74 0.57 5.22 2.82
CA LEU A 74 -0.63 5.31 3.66
C LEU A 74 -1.80 4.46 3.14
N GLY A 75 -1.91 4.28 1.82
CA GLY A 75 -2.95 3.44 1.21
C GLY A 75 -2.91 1.98 1.65
N GLY A 76 -1.71 1.46 1.99
CA GLY A 76 -1.58 0.13 2.56
C GLY A 76 -2.13 0.03 3.98
N LEU A 77 -1.89 1.04 4.82
CA LEU A 77 -2.44 1.08 6.18
C LEU A 77 -3.98 1.19 6.13
N ILE A 78 -4.52 2.05 5.26
CA ILE A 78 -5.97 2.21 5.08
C ILE A 78 -6.62 0.90 4.62
N GLY A 79 -6.00 0.21 3.64
CA GLY A 79 -6.49 -1.08 3.16
C GLY A 79 -6.47 -2.14 4.26
N LEU A 80 -5.38 -2.24 5.02
CA LEU A 80 -5.25 -3.21 6.10
C LEU A 80 -6.25 -2.95 7.23
N GLU A 81 -6.44 -1.68 7.61
CA GLU A 81 -7.46 -1.28 8.60
C GLU A 81 -8.89 -1.55 8.12
N ALA A 82 -9.18 -1.34 6.83
CA ALA A 82 -10.48 -1.68 6.26
C ALA A 82 -10.76 -3.19 6.36
N LEU A 83 -9.78 -4.04 6.03
CA LEU A 83 -9.89 -5.49 6.15
C LEU A 83 -10.06 -5.96 7.60
N ARG A 84 -9.38 -5.28 8.55
CA ARG A 84 -9.50 -5.59 9.98
C ARG A 84 -10.88 -5.27 10.52
N ARG A 85 -11.44 -4.12 10.15
CA ARG A 85 -12.76 -3.66 10.62
C ARG A 85 -13.92 -4.37 9.94
N ALA A 86 -13.69 -4.90 8.73
CA ALA A 86 -14.71 -5.62 7.95
C ALA A 86 -14.10 -6.91 7.34
N PRO A 87 -13.94 -7.99 8.14
CA PRO A 87 -13.28 -9.22 7.68
C PRO A 87 -14.02 -9.95 6.55
N GLY A 88 -15.31 -9.64 6.33
CA GLY A 88 -16.13 -10.24 5.26
C GLY A 88 -16.07 -9.50 3.92
N LEU A 89 -15.19 -8.54 3.73
CA LEU A 89 -15.03 -7.87 2.45
C LEU A 89 -14.55 -8.85 1.36
N PRO A 90 -15.04 -8.72 0.10
CA PRO A 90 -14.71 -9.63 -0.99
C PRO A 90 -13.30 -9.39 -1.55
N VAL A 91 -12.31 -9.29 -0.65
CA VAL A 91 -10.91 -9.08 -1.02
C VAL A 91 -10.18 -10.41 -1.02
N GLN A 92 -9.63 -10.78 -2.18
CA GLN A 92 -8.94 -12.06 -2.37
C GLN A 92 -7.50 -12.02 -1.85
N ARG A 93 -6.75 -10.98 -2.18
CA ARG A 93 -5.36 -10.74 -1.74
C ARG A 93 -5.08 -9.24 -1.68
N MET A 94 -4.10 -8.85 -0.90
CA MET A 94 -3.66 -7.47 -0.81
C MET A 94 -2.14 -7.36 -0.95
N VAL A 95 -1.68 -6.34 -1.68
CA VAL A 95 -0.26 -5.95 -1.73
C VAL A 95 -0.09 -4.54 -1.17
N CYS A 96 0.82 -4.39 -0.24
CA CYS A 96 1.31 -3.10 0.24
C CYS A 96 2.60 -2.74 -0.49
N LEU A 97 2.69 -1.52 -1.02
CA LEU A 97 3.88 -0.97 -1.68
C LEU A 97 4.48 0.13 -0.79
N GLY A 98 5.63 -0.13 -0.17
CA GLY A 98 6.34 0.83 0.65
C GLY A 98 5.51 1.40 1.81
N SER A 99 4.61 0.61 2.38
CA SER A 99 3.74 1.04 3.49
C SER A 99 4.45 0.84 4.83
N PRO A 100 4.51 1.88 5.69
CA PRO A 100 5.14 1.78 7.02
C PRO A 100 4.19 1.07 8.01
N LEU A 101 3.99 -0.23 7.83
CA LEU A 101 3.00 -1.00 8.59
C LEU A 101 3.32 -1.09 10.08
N CYS A 102 4.61 -0.98 10.46
CA CYS A 102 5.04 -0.95 11.87
C CYS A 102 5.18 0.49 12.43
N GLY A 103 4.61 1.47 11.75
CA GLY A 103 4.73 2.89 12.07
C GLY A 103 5.95 3.55 11.45
N SER A 104 5.84 4.83 11.11
CA SER A 104 6.86 5.60 10.40
C SER A 104 7.68 6.48 11.32
N GLY A 105 9.01 6.28 11.34
CA GLY A 105 9.97 7.18 11.99
C GLY A 105 9.93 8.57 11.39
N ALA A 106 9.85 8.66 10.06
CA ALA A 106 9.72 9.94 9.37
C ALA A 106 8.45 10.70 9.79
N ALA A 107 7.31 10.01 9.95
CA ALA A 107 6.09 10.62 10.45
C ALA A 107 6.19 11.04 11.92
N ARG A 108 6.89 10.25 12.76
CA ARG A 108 7.18 10.63 14.16
C ARG A 108 8.04 11.88 14.24
N ASP A 109 9.10 11.96 13.45
CA ASP A 109 10.01 13.12 13.44
C ASP A 109 9.32 14.39 12.93
N LEU A 110 8.50 14.27 11.87
CA LEU A 110 7.67 15.37 11.38
C LEU A 110 6.62 15.82 12.41
N GLY A 111 5.99 14.87 13.10
CA GLY A 111 4.97 15.16 14.10
C GLY A 111 5.48 15.83 15.37
N ARG A 112 6.76 15.65 15.70
CA ARG A 112 7.41 16.28 16.88
C ARG A 112 7.62 17.79 16.74
N ARG A 113 7.66 18.30 15.51
CA ARG A 113 7.89 19.71 15.24
C ARG A 113 6.56 20.38 14.87
N ALA A 114 6.11 21.34 15.67
CA ALA A 114 4.81 22.01 15.49
C ALA A 114 4.63 22.61 14.07
N TRP A 115 5.69 23.06 13.42
CA TRP A 115 5.66 23.63 12.07
C TRP A 115 5.61 22.59 10.94
N THR A 116 5.97 21.32 11.19
CA THR A 116 5.87 20.22 10.21
C THR A 116 4.68 19.28 10.48
N ALA A 117 4.14 19.27 11.67
CA ALA A 117 2.98 18.44 12.01
C ALA A 117 1.78 18.62 11.06
N PRO A 118 1.41 19.84 10.61
CA PRO A 118 0.33 20.05 9.65
C PRO A 118 0.56 19.35 8.30
N VAL A 119 1.80 19.06 7.93
CA VAL A 119 2.16 18.35 6.68
C VAL A 119 1.59 16.93 6.65
N LEU A 120 1.47 16.26 7.79
CA LEU A 120 0.86 14.94 7.92
C LEU A 120 -0.67 15.01 7.99
N GLY A 121 -1.23 16.20 8.27
CA GLY A 121 -2.66 16.37 8.45
C GLY A 121 -3.23 15.40 9.47
N ARG A 122 -4.48 15.00 9.25
CA ARG A 122 -5.18 14.04 10.12
C ARG A 122 -4.68 12.60 10.00
N SER A 123 -3.84 12.29 9.01
CA SER A 123 -3.27 10.95 8.82
C SER A 123 -2.03 10.68 9.66
N GLY A 124 -1.51 11.68 10.37
CA GLY A 124 -0.29 11.57 11.19
C GLY A 124 -0.36 10.46 12.23
N GLY A 125 -1.47 10.34 12.94
CA GLY A 125 -1.66 9.32 13.98
C GLY A 125 -1.50 7.90 13.46
N LEU A 126 -2.17 7.55 12.37
CA LEU A 126 -2.07 6.22 11.76
C LEU A 126 -0.66 5.94 11.21
N LEU A 127 -0.05 6.93 10.55
CA LEU A 127 1.32 6.79 10.05
C LEU A 127 2.36 6.60 11.17
N GLN A 128 2.17 7.24 12.31
CA GLN A 128 3.08 7.12 13.45
C GLN A 128 2.92 5.79 14.20
N ALA A 129 1.68 5.37 14.41
CA ALA A 129 1.35 4.15 15.13
C ALA A 129 1.61 2.88 14.31
N GLY A 130 1.33 2.92 13.01
CA GLY A 130 1.28 1.71 12.18
C GLY A 130 0.05 0.85 12.49
N CYS A 131 0.13 -0.43 12.13
CA CYS A 131 -0.90 -1.43 12.32
C CYS A 131 -0.46 -2.48 13.35
N PRO A 132 -1.38 -3.06 14.15
CA PRO A 132 -1.11 -4.29 14.89
C PRO A 132 -0.75 -5.45 13.95
N PRO A 133 -0.16 -6.57 14.46
CA PRO A 133 0.06 -7.77 13.68
C PRO A 133 -1.15 -8.18 12.83
N TRP A 134 -0.90 -8.70 11.64
CA TRP A 134 -1.99 -9.13 10.77
C TRP A 134 -2.44 -10.55 11.13
N GLU A 135 -3.69 -10.67 11.54
CA GLU A 135 -4.33 -11.93 11.95
C GLU A 135 -5.54 -12.29 11.06
N GLY A 136 -5.77 -11.49 10.01
CA GLY A 136 -6.90 -11.72 9.09
C GLY A 136 -6.63 -12.85 8.10
N THR A 137 -7.70 -13.31 7.45
CA THR A 137 -7.65 -14.43 6.50
C THR A 137 -7.18 -14.03 5.10
N VAL A 138 -7.23 -12.75 4.75
CA VAL A 138 -6.77 -12.26 3.44
C VAL A 138 -5.25 -12.29 3.39
N PRO A 139 -4.61 -13.00 2.43
CA PRO A 139 -3.17 -12.98 2.29
C PRO A 139 -2.67 -11.57 1.93
N VAL A 140 -1.74 -11.05 2.71
CA VAL A 140 -1.14 -9.72 2.52
C VAL A 140 0.34 -9.85 2.22
N GLY A 141 0.78 -9.30 1.08
CA GLY A 141 2.18 -9.21 0.69
C GLY A 141 2.72 -7.79 0.79
N MET A 142 4.02 -7.65 1.05
CA MET A 142 4.73 -6.36 1.06
C MET A 142 5.81 -6.32 0.00
N VAL A 143 5.78 -5.29 -0.84
CA VAL A 143 6.89 -4.90 -1.72
C VAL A 143 7.54 -3.65 -1.15
N ALA A 144 8.72 -3.78 -0.60
CA ALA A 144 9.49 -2.68 -0.04
C ALA A 144 10.56 -2.19 -1.02
N GLY A 145 10.88 -0.88 -0.98
CA GLY A 145 11.99 -0.32 -1.71
C GLY A 145 13.24 -0.21 -0.83
N ASN A 146 14.43 -0.20 -1.44
CA ASN A 146 15.70 -0.03 -0.72
C ASN A 146 16.62 1.05 -1.32
N VAL A 147 16.12 1.88 -2.23
CA VAL A 147 16.89 2.99 -2.80
C VAL A 147 16.56 4.28 -2.06
N ALA A 148 17.44 4.71 -1.19
CA ALA A 148 17.27 5.91 -0.37
C ALA A 148 17.38 7.20 -1.22
N ARG A 149 16.34 7.53 -1.99
CA ARG A 149 16.21 8.78 -2.75
C ARG A 149 14.91 9.49 -2.37
N GLY A 150 14.96 10.82 -2.25
CA GLY A 150 13.78 11.67 -1.98
C GLY A 150 13.91 12.52 -0.73
N ILE A 151 12.84 13.29 -0.45
CA ILE A 151 12.79 14.31 0.62
C ILE A 151 12.91 13.67 2.01
N GLY A 152 12.45 12.45 2.20
CA GLY A 152 12.49 11.75 3.49
C GLY A 152 13.91 11.58 4.05
N ARG A 153 14.93 11.44 3.18
CA ARG A 153 16.34 11.39 3.59
C ARG A 153 16.84 12.68 4.26
N LEU A 154 16.25 13.82 3.93
CA LEU A 154 16.57 15.11 4.54
C LEU A 154 15.90 15.28 5.91
N ILE A 155 14.84 14.53 6.17
CA ILE A 155 13.99 14.68 7.36
C ILE A 155 14.40 13.67 8.43
N THR A 156 14.73 12.42 8.04
CA THR A 156 15.01 11.32 8.97
C THR A 156 16.33 10.63 8.60
N ARG A 157 17.19 10.44 9.60
CA ARG A 157 18.39 9.60 9.48
C ARG A 157 17.97 8.16 9.77
N PHE A 158 17.80 7.37 8.71
CA PHE A 158 17.56 5.94 8.86
C PHE A 158 18.85 5.25 9.29
N GLY A 159 18.79 4.42 10.35
CA GLY A 159 19.92 3.61 10.82
C GLY A 159 20.18 2.37 9.95
N GLY A 160 19.43 2.15 8.86
CA GLY A 160 19.48 0.98 7.99
C GLY A 160 18.95 1.25 6.59
N GLU A 161 18.66 0.19 5.84
CA GLU A 161 18.09 0.28 4.50
C GLU A 161 16.71 0.95 4.50
N SER A 162 16.47 1.79 3.49
CA SER A 162 15.20 2.50 3.33
C SER A 162 14.94 2.84 1.85
N ASP A 163 13.70 3.13 1.52
CA ASP A 163 13.31 3.67 0.21
C ASP A 163 13.46 5.21 0.12
N GLY A 164 14.02 5.83 1.15
CA GLY A 164 14.18 7.27 1.31
C GLY A 164 13.03 7.94 2.07
N THR A 165 11.97 7.23 2.43
CA THR A 165 10.82 7.72 3.21
C THR A 165 10.42 6.74 4.31
N VAL A 166 10.50 5.43 4.03
CA VAL A 166 10.14 4.34 4.93
C VAL A 166 11.36 3.42 5.08
N ALA A 167 11.72 3.10 6.32
CA ALA A 167 12.77 2.13 6.60
C ALA A 167 12.27 0.71 6.28
N LEU A 168 13.18 -0.15 5.86
CA LEU A 168 12.82 -1.53 5.51
C LEU A 168 12.17 -2.27 6.68
N GLU A 169 12.65 -2.02 7.91
CA GLU A 169 12.08 -2.60 9.13
C GLU A 169 10.64 -2.14 9.41
N GLU A 170 10.28 -0.90 9.04
CA GLU A 170 8.93 -0.36 9.19
C GLU A 170 7.90 -1.07 8.31
N THR A 171 8.36 -1.84 7.32
CA THR A 171 7.51 -2.60 6.40
C THR A 171 7.27 -4.05 6.83
N ARG A 172 7.97 -4.54 7.88
CA ARG A 172 7.97 -5.94 8.33
C ARG A 172 6.93 -6.21 9.42
N LEU A 173 5.65 -6.14 9.04
CA LEU A 173 4.58 -6.47 9.97
C LEU A 173 4.49 -7.99 10.20
N PRO A 174 4.38 -8.48 11.45
CA PRO A 174 4.08 -9.89 11.70
C PRO A 174 2.73 -10.30 11.08
N GLY A 175 2.66 -11.53 10.55
CA GLY A 175 1.46 -12.07 9.91
C GLY A 175 1.34 -11.79 8.41
N LEU A 176 2.29 -11.07 7.79
CA LEU A 176 2.35 -10.96 6.33
C LEU A 176 2.62 -12.32 5.69
N ALA A 177 1.89 -12.64 4.61
CA ALA A 177 2.08 -13.87 3.85
C ALA A 177 3.44 -13.90 3.13
N ALA A 178 3.93 -12.75 2.66
CA ALA A 178 5.23 -12.63 2.00
C ALA A 178 5.75 -11.18 2.06
N HIS A 179 7.07 -11.03 1.95
CA HIS A 179 7.78 -9.75 1.89
C HIS A 179 8.90 -9.83 0.87
N CYS A 180 8.97 -8.88 -0.06
CA CYS A 180 10.08 -8.77 -0.99
C CYS A 180 10.64 -7.35 -1.03
N VAL A 181 11.88 -7.22 -1.46
CA VAL A 181 12.58 -5.94 -1.60
C VAL A 181 12.94 -5.73 -3.07
N VAL A 182 12.66 -4.54 -3.59
CA VAL A 182 12.98 -4.16 -4.96
C VAL A 182 13.88 -2.91 -4.99
N PRO A 183 14.76 -2.74 -6.00
CA PRO A 183 15.63 -1.58 -6.11
C PRO A 183 14.82 -0.35 -6.59
N ALA A 184 14.05 0.24 -5.68
CA ALA A 184 13.22 1.42 -5.94
C ALA A 184 13.20 2.36 -4.74
N SER A 185 13.05 3.65 -5.00
CA SER A 185 12.73 4.64 -3.97
C SER A 185 11.23 4.62 -3.67
N HIS A 186 10.80 5.30 -2.60
CA HIS A 186 9.40 5.35 -2.19
C HIS A 186 8.44 5.76 -3.32
N THR A 187 8.73 6.87 -3.96
CA THR A 187 8.02 7.32 -5.16
C THR A 187 8.27 6.38 -6.34
N GLY A 188 9.50 5.88 -6.48
CA GLY A 188 9.93 4.97 -7.53
C GLY A 188 9.16 3.65 -7.57
N LEU A 189 8.62 3.17 -6.44
CA LEU A 189 7.79 1.96 -6.39
C LEU A 189 6.58 2.05 -7.32
N VAL A 190 5.95 3.22 -7.44
CA VAL A 190 4.79 3.42 -8.34
C VAL A 190 5.20 3.37 -9.82
N PHE A 191 6.44 3.73 -10.13
CA PHE A 191 6.98 3.75 -11.49
C PHE A 191 7.77 2.48 -11.85
N SER A 192 8.06 1.61 -10.87
CA SER A 192 8.89 0.42 -11.06
C SER A 192 8.12 -0.70 -11.78
N ALA A 193 8.68 -1.16 -12.91
CA ALA A 193 8.18 -2.36 -13.58
C ALA A 193 8.39 -3.60 -12.72
N HIS A 194 9.49 -3.66 -11.97
CA HIS A 194 9.78 -4.78 -11.06
C HIS A 194 8.77 -4.84 -9.93
N ALA A 195 8.48 -3.71 -9.26
CA ALA A 195 7.45 -3.67 -8.22
C ALA A 195 6.07 -4.08 -8.75
N ALA A 196 5.69 -3.63 -9.95
CA ALA A 196 4.43 -4.00 -10.57
C ALA A 196 4.35 -5.50 -10.90
N ARG A 197 5.42 -6.12 -11.43
CA ARG A 197 5.48 -7.57 -11.68
C ARG A 197 5.39 -8.36 -10.39
N GLN A 198 6.12 -7.97 -9.34
CA GLN A 198 6.03 -8.61 -8.03
C GLN A 198 4.62 -8.53 -7.46
N ALA A 199 3.99 -7.36 -7.51
CA ALA A 199 2.61 -7.19 -7.09
C ALA A 199 1.65 -8.09 -7.90
N ALA A 200 1.77 -8.10 -9.23
CA ALA A 200 0.95 -8.93 -10.09
C ALA A 200 1.12 -10.43 -9.79
N HIS A 201 2.36 -10.89 -9.59
CA HIS A 201 2.65 -12.28 -9.24
C HIS A 201 2.01 -12.66 -7.90
N PHE A 202 2.18 -11.83 -6.86
CA PHE A 202 1.56 -12.08 -5.57
C PHE A 202 0.02 -12.12 -5.65
N LEU A 203 -0.58 -11.21 -6.42
CA LEU A 203 -2.04 -11.18 -6.58
C LEU A 203 -2.58 -12.44 -7.26
N ARG A 204 -1.79 -13.10 -8.12
CA ARG A 204 -2.18 -14.38 -8.77
C ARG A 204 -1.86 -15.59 -7.90
N GLU A 205 -0.67 -15.66 -7.33
CA GLU A 205 -0.10 -16.86 -6.75
C GLU A 205 -0.06 -16.86 -5.20
N GLY A 206 -0.22 -15.70 -4.55
CA GLY A 206 -0.08 -15.56 -3.09
C GLY A 206 1.37 -15.55 -2.60
N ARG A 207 2.34 -15.49 -3.50
CA ARG A 207 3.79 -15.42 -3.23
C ARG A 207 4.45 -14.47 -4.22
N PHE A 208 5.61 -13.95 -3.86
CA PHE A 208 6.42 -13.18 -4.78
C PHE A 208 7.24 -14.08 -5.70
N ASP A 209 7.59 -13.56 -6.87
CA ASP A 209 8.49 -14.24 -7.79
C ASP A 209 9.90 -14.27 -7.19
N SER A 210 10.46 -15.49 -7.09
CA SER A 210 11.83 -15.74 -6.61
C SER A 210 12.85 -15.70 -7.74
N GLY A 211 12.48 -15.23 -8.94
CA GLY A 211 13.36 -15.17 -10.10
C GLY A 211 14.65 -14.40 -9.84
N PRO A 212 15.68 -14.65 -10.66
CA PRO A 212 17.03 -14.17 -10.46
C PRO A 212 17.16 -12.66 -10.39
#